data_2b00dd56f6ac9e54b64028939d80635a
#
_entry.id   2b00dd56f6ac9e54b64028939d80635a
#
_cell.length_a   1.000
_cell.length_b   1.000
_cell.length_c   1.000
_cell.angle_alpha   90.00
_cell.angle_beta   90.00
_cell.angle_gamma   90.00
#
_symmetry.space_group_name_H-M   'P 1'
#
loop_
_entity.id
_entity.type
_entity.pdbx_description
1 polymer ?
#
loop_
_entity_poly.entity_id
_entity_poly.type
_entity_poly.pdbx_seq_one_letter_code
_entity_poly.pdbx_strand_id
1 'polypeptide(L)'
;MKRKLLMLRKFPDATRLEFSQYSLPDDLADELIDSLPEFLKELGRDEMVPILQVSTGGTMLYPHKGHYRKASIFKLLKGDKETTTWWKNTEDFKVVGEYRIPDVRKLEVADQAELVEDKWLIFNHFEWHSVQKTNPNSLRINVGVDFNTLSAQDISNLFSKK
;
A
#
# COMPACT_ATOMS: atom_id res chain seq x y z
N MET A 1 -2.93 -8.43 24.30
CA MET A 1 -4.10 -7.65 24.71
C MET A 1 -3.86 -6.14 24.84
N LYS A 2 -2.84 -5.64 25.55
CA LYS A 2 -2.55 -4.20 25.73
C LYS A 2 -2.30 -3.41 24.43
N ARG A 3 -1.73 -4.02 23.37
CA ARG A 3 -1.41 -3.35 22.11
C ARG A 3 -2.65 -3.01 21.26
N LYS A 4 -3.63 -3.92 21.21
CA LYS A 4 -4.89 -3.70 20.48
C LYS A 4 -5.66 -2.53 21.10
N LEU A 5 -5.62 -2.42 22.42
CA LEU A 5 -6.28 -1.34 23.16
C LEU A 5 -5.65 0.04 22.94
N LEU A 6 -4.32 0.12 22.76
CA LEU A 6 -3.58 1.37 22.53
C LEU A 6 -3.77 1.92 21.11
N MET A 7 -3.81 1.04 20.13
CA MET A 7 -4.15 1.41 18.74
C MET A 7 -5.62 1.84 18.63
N LEU A 8 -6.53 1.11 19.25
CA LEU A 8 -7.95 1.44 19.27
C LEU A 8 -8.27 2.76 19.99
N ARG A 9 -7.42 3.22 20.93
CA ARG A 9 -7.60 4.55 21.56
C ARG A 9 -7.40 5.72 20.60
N LYS A 10 -6.52 5.57 19.61
CA LYS A 10 -6.29 6.61 18.59
C LYS A 10 -7.25 6.45 17.39
N PHE A 11 -7.76 5.25 17.18
CA PHE A 11 -8.69 4.87 16.12
C PHE A 11 -9.88 4.10 16.71
N PRO A 12 -10.75 4.77 17.53
CA PRO A 12 -11.75 4.11 18.37
C PRO A 12 -12.76 3.28 17.56
N ASP A 13 -13.05 3.67 16.33
CA ASP A 13 -14.03 3.01 15.46
C ASP A 13 -13.37 2.05 14.46
N ALA A 14 -12.05 1.84 14.56
CA ALA A 14 -11.31 1.03 13.62
C ALA A 14 -11.27 -0.44 14.05
N THR A 15 -11.67 -1.33 13.16
CA THR A 15 -11.36 -2.75 13.22
C THR A 15 -10.24 -3.05 12.25
N ARG A 16 -9.39 -4.05 12.56
CA ARG A 16 -8.27 -4.40 11.68
C ARG A 16 -8.80 -4.87 10.34
N LEU A 17 -8.28 -4.27 9.27
CA LEU A 17 -8.54 -4.71 7.90
C LEU A 17 -7.95 -6.11 7.68
N GLU A 18 -8.75 -7.03 7.20
CA GLU A 18 -8.29 -8.32 6.71
C GLU A 18 -7.73 -8.14 5.30
N PHE A 19 -6.54 -8.68 5.08
CA PHE A 19 -5.78 -8.42 3.87
C PHE A 19 -5.12 -9.72 3.39
N SER A 20 -5.25 -10.00 2.11
CA SER A 20 -4.59 -11.11 1.43
C SER A 20 -3.92 -10.61 0.15
N GLN A 21 -2.72 -11.11 -0.10
CA GLN A 21 -1.98 -10.85 -1.33
C GLN A 21 -1.78 -12.16 -2.08
N TYR A 22 -1.96 -12.11 -3.38
CA TYR A 22 -1.86 -13.25 -4.27
C TYR A 22 -0.91 -12.93 -5.41
N SER A 23 -0.10 -13.92 -5.81
CA SER A 23 0.57 -13.89 -7.10
C SER A 23 -0.46 -14.08 -8.19
N LEU A 24 -0.31 -13.36 -9.29
CA LEU A 24 -1.15 -13.56 -10.47
C LEU A 24 -0.65 -14.78 -11.27
N PRO A 25 -1.55 -15.55 -11.91
CA PRO A 25 -1.20 -16.48 -12.97
C PRO A 25 -0.43 -15.75 -14.10
N ASP A 26 0.43 -16.47 -14.81
CA ASP A 26 1.37 -15.86 -15.77
C ASP A 26 0.67 -15.06 -16.87
N ASP A 27 -0.44 -15.57 -17.39
CA ASP A 27 -1.27 -14.88 -18.42
C ASP A 27 -1.84 -13.56 -17.90
N LEU A 28 -2.37 -13.53 -16.68
CA LEU A 28 -2.89 -12.31 -16.07
C LEU A 28 -1.77 -11.36 -15.65
N ALA A 29 -0.62 -11.91 -15.25
CA ALA A 29 0.56 -11.12 -14.93
C ALA A 29 1.09 -10.40 -16.16
N ASP A 30 1.13 -11.08 -17.32
CA ASP A 30 1.50 -10.50 -18.60
C ASP A 30 0.54 -9.39 -19.02
N GLU A 31 -0.77 -9.66 -18.96
CA GLU A 31 -1.80 -8.66 -19.28
C GLU A 31 -1.69 -7.43 -18.37
N LEU A 32 -1.43 -7.64 -17.08
CA LEU A 32 -1.23 -6.53 -16.14
C LEU A 32 -0.01 -5.69 -16.52
N ILE A 33 1.12 -6.32 -16.83
CA ILE A 33 2.36 -5.62 -17.23
C ILE A 33 2.14 -4.87 -18.54
N ASP A 34 1.45 -5.48 -19.50
CA ASP A 34 1.11 -4.83 -20.76
C ASP A 34 0.18 -3.62 -20.60
N SER A 35 -0.60 -3.60 -19.52
CA SER A 35 -1.48 -2.47 -19.18
C SER A 35 -0.77 -1.33 -18.44
N LEU A 36 0.48 -1.52 -18.02
CA LEU A 36 1.26 -0.49 -17.35
C LEU A 36 1.53 0.72 -18.26
N PRO A 37 1.75 1.90 -17.66
CA PRO A 37 2.26 3.05 -18.40
C PRO A 37 3.54 2.70 -19.17
N GLU A 38 3.64 3.18 -20.43
CA GLU A 38 4.71 2.81 -21.36
C GLU A 38 6.12 2.98 -20.79
N PHE A 39 6.36 4.03 -20.01
CA PHE A 39 7.66 4.28 -19.39
C PHE A 39 8.13 3.20 -18.41
N LEU A 40 7.22 2.36 -17.91
CA LEU A 40 7.56 1.25 -17.04
C LEU A 40 7.87 -0.04 -17.81
N LYS A 41 7.37 -0.16 -19.03
CA LYS A 41 7.61 -1.36 -19.86
C LYS A 41 9.07 -1.47 -20.33
N GLU A 42 9.83 -0.37 -20.27
CA GLU A 42 11.27 -0.36 -20.55
C GLU A 42 12.08 -1.02 -19.41
N LEU A 43 11.46 -1.20 -18.24
CA LEU A 43 12.06 -1.94 -17.13
C LEU A 43 12.04 -3.44 -17.43
N GLY A 44 13.11 -4.13 -17.08
CA GLY A 44 13.16 -5.59 -17.22
C GLY A 44 12.07 -6.27 -16.38
N ARG A 45 11.51 -7.35 -16.93
CA ARG A 45 10.46 -8.12 -16.24
C ARG A 45 10.89 -8.62 -14.87
N ASP A 46 12.16 -8.92 -14.70
CA ASP A 46 12.75 -9.41 -13.44
C ASP A 46 12.66 -8.38 -12.29
N GLU A 47 12.46 -7.11 -12.61
CA GLU A 47 12.26 -6.05 -11.64
C GLU A 47 10.80 -5.95 -11.14
N MET A 48 9.88 -6.66 -11.77
CA MET A 48 8.44 -6.53 -11.59
C MET A 48 7.85 -7.78 -10.94
N VAL A 49 7.17 -7.61 -9.83
CA VAL A 49 6.40 -8.67 -9.17
C VAL A 49 4.92 -8.33 -9.23
N PRO A 50 4.17 -8.88 -10.20
CA PRO A 50 2.73 -8.65 -10.33
C PRO A 50 1.97 -9.22 -9.13
N ILE A 51 1.03 -8.44 -8.59
CA ILE A 51 0.28 -8.78 -7.40
C ILE A 51 -1.20 -8.44 -7.53
N LEU A 52 -2.03 -9.24 -6.90
CA LEU A 52 -3.42 -8.95 -6.58
C LEU A 52 -3.57 -8.83 -5.07
N GLN A 53 -4.17 -7.77 -4.61
CA GLN A 53 -4.47 -7.56 -3.21
C GLN A 53 -5.97 -7.48 -2.99
N VAL A 54 -6.47 -8.27 -2.07
CA VAL A 54 -7.88 -8.30 -1.68
C VAL A 54 -7.98 -8.02 -0.19
N SER A 55 -8.83 -7.08 0.19
CA SER A 55 -9.09 -6.77 1.58
C SER A 55 -10.58 -6.85 1.86
N THR A 56 -10.93 -7.66 2.86
CA THR A 56 -12.30 -7.86 3.34
C THR A 56 -12.33 -7.62 4.84
N GLY A 57 -13.46 -7.22 5.36
CA GLY A 57 -13.61 -7.01 6.80
C GLY A 57 -12.73 -5.87 7.36
N GLY A 58 -13.16 -5.26 8.43
CA GLY A 58 -12.42 -4.21 9.11
C GLY A 58 -12.34 -2.89 8.33
N THR A 59 -11.91 -1.85 9.03
CA THR A 59 -11.86 -0.48 8.51
C THR A 59 -10.44 0.09 8.46
N MET A 60 -9.46 -0.57 9.06
CA MET A 60 -8.14 0.00 9.23
C MET A 60 -7.01 -0.98 8.96
N LEU A 61 -6.18 -0.68 7.99
CA LEU A 61 -4.82 -1.20 7.92
C LEU A 61 -3.94 -0.25 8.75
N TYR A 62 -3.46 -0.74 9.89
CA TYR A 62 -2.76 0.10 10.86
C TYR A 62 -1.45 0.67 10.32
N PRO A 63 -0.98 1.80 10.87
CA PRO A 63 0.28 2.42 10.48
C PRO A 63 1.43 1.43 10.48
N HIS A 64 2.07 1.29 9.34
CA HIS A 64 3.23 0.41 9.12
C HIS A 64 4.07 0.96 7.98
N LYS A 65 5.27 0.41 7.81
CA LYS A 65 6.07 0.55 6.60
C LYS A 65 6.67 -0.78 6.19
N GLY A 66 6.89 -0.96 4.91
CA GLY A 66 7.53 -2.16 4.37
C GLY A 66 8.95 -2.31 4.86
N HIS A 67 9.46 -3.55 4.81
CA HIS A 67 10.83 -3.87 5.16
C HIS A 67 11.65 -4.26 3.94
N TYR A 68 11.06 -4.93 2.97
CA TYR A 68 11.75 -5.42 1.77
C TYR A 68 11.34 -4.68 0.50
N ARG A 69 10.05 -4.44 0.30
CA ARG A 69 9.54 -3.72 -0.88
C ARG A 69 9.85 -2.24 -0.78
N LYS A 70 10.45 -1.68 -1.84
CA LYS A 70 10.75 -0.24 -1.89
C LYS A 70 9.57 0.56 -2.39
N ALA A 71 9.01 0.16 -3.51
CA ALA A 71 7.88 0.85 -4.13
C ALA A 71 6.93 -0.14 -4.79
N SER A 72 5.73 0.34 -5.06
CA SER A 72 4.76 -0.32 -5.95
C SER A 72 4.14 0.72 -6.87
N ILE A 73 3.70 0.25 -8.03
CA ILE A 73 2.66 0.93 -8.78
C ILE A 73 1.41 0.07 -8.73
N PHE A 74 0.29 0.64 -8.35
CA PHE A 74 -0.94 -0.11 -8.26
C PHE A 74 -2.16 0.69 -8.72
N LYS A 75 -3.22 -0.03 -9.05
CA LYS A 75 -4.52 0.50 -9.43
C LYS A 75 -5.58 -0.08 -8.50
N LEU A 76 -6.40 0.79 -7.91
CA LEU A 76 -7.58 0.38 -7.18
C LEU A 76 -8.66 0.02 -8.20
N LEU A 77 -9.05 -1.26 -8.26
CA LEU A 77 -10.14 -1.75 -9.13
C LEU A 77 -11.50 -1.61 -8.45
N LYS A 78 -11.52 -1.76 -7.14
CA LYS A 78 -12.72 -1.62 -6.32
C LYS A 78 -12.35 -1.12 -4.94
N GLY A 79 -13.04 -0.12 -4.45
CA GLY A 79 -12.87 0.44 -3.11
C GLY A 79 -14.16 1.08 -2.58
N ASP A 80 -14.06 1.75 -1.44
CA ASP A 80 -15.16 2.44 -0.79
C ASP A 80 -14.63 3.67 -0.06
N LYS A 81 -14.31 4.72 -0.81
CA LYS A 81 -13.81 6.00 -0.27
C LYS A 81 -12.70 5.80 0.75
N GLU A 82 -11.67 5.10 0.31
CA GLU A 82 -10.54 4.78 1.18
C GLU A 82 -9.61 5.96 1.30
N THR A 83 -9.22 6.26 2.52
CA THR A 83 -8.21 7.26 2.80
C THR A 83 -6.89 6.57 3.12
N THR A 84 -5.86 6.86 2.35
CA THR A 84 -4.48 6.57 2.73
C THR A 84 -3.93 7.76 3.50
N THR A 85 -3.37 7.49 4.66
CA THR A 85 -2.70 8.50 5.48
C THR A 85 -1.22 8.19 5.53
N TRP A 86 -0.38 9.14 5.16
CA TRP A 86 1.06 9.11 5.41
C TRP A 86 1.36 9.82 6.72
N TRP A 87 2.31 9.25 7.46
CA TRP A 87 2.67 9.71 8.79
C TRP A 87 4.10 10.23 8.78
N LYS A 88 4.38 11.24 9.57
CA LYS A 88 5.74 11.74 9.75
C LYS A 88 6.66 10.60 10.21
N ASN A 89 7.90 10.64 9.76
CA ASN A 89 8.86 9.59 10.06
C ASN A 89 9.11 9.48 11.59
N THR A 90 9.26 8.26 12.07
CA THR A 90 9.63 7.95 13.45
C THR A 90 10.60 6.78 13.47
N GLU A 91 11.60 6.86 14.36
CA GLU A 91 12.55 5.80 14.63
C GLU A 91 12.04 4.83 15.73
N ASP A 92 10.93 5.18 16.39
CA ASP A 92 10.35 4.37 17.46
C ASP A 92 9.35 3.36 16.89
N PHE A 93 9.85 2.19 16.50
CA PHE A 93 9.05 1.11 15.94
C PHE A 93 9.50 -0.27 16.42
N LYS A 94 8.64 -1.27 16.20
CA LYS A 94 8.94 -2.70 16.37
C LYS A 94 8.80 -3.43 15.04
N VAL A 95 9.66 -4.41 14.81
CA VAL A 95 9.55 -5.30 13.65
C VAL A 95 8.63 -6.47 14.01
N VAL A 96 7.63 -6.72 13.17
CA VAL A 96 6.69 -7.84 13.29
C VAL A 96 6.52 -8.48 11.92
N GLY A 97 7.16 -9.64 11.70
CA GLY A 97 7.26 -10.22 10.36
C GLY A 97 8.02 -9.29 9.42
N GLU A 98 7.45 -9.01 8.27
CA GLU A 98 7.99 -8.08 7.27
C GLU A 98 7.62 -6.60 7.51
N TYR A 99 6.88 -6.29 8.57
CA TYR A 99 6.39 -4.95 8.83
C TYR A 99 7.12 -4.29 9.99
N ARG A 100 7.35 -2.99 9.85
CA ARG A 100 7.70 -2.11 10.95
C ARG A 100 6.42 -1.48 11.48
N ILE A 101 6.20 -1.54 12.79
CA ILE A 101 4.99 -1.02 13.44
C ILE A 101 5.40 0.05 14.44
N PRO A 102 4.98 1.32 14.24
CA PRO A 102 5.39 2.44 15.09
C PRO A 102 4.61 2.47 16.42
N ASP A 103 5.09 3.27 17.36
CA ASP A 103 4.27 3.70 18.49
C ASP A 103 3.26 4.75 18.00
N VAL A 104 2.02 4.31 17.84
CA VAL A 104 0.93 5.14 17.28
C VAL A 104 0.64 6.42 18.08
N ARG A 105 1.07 6.49 19.35
CA ARG A 105 0.92 7.69 20.18
C ARG A 105 1.79 8.85 19.71
N LYS A 106 2.87 8.54 19.01
CA LYS A 106 3.86 9.50 18.51
C LYS A 106 3.70 9.86 17.05
N LEU A 107 2.70 9.26 16.38
CA LEU A 107 2.47 9.53 14.98
C LEU A 107 1.76 10.86 14.78
N GLU A 108 2.27 11.64 13.83
CA GLU A 108 1.65 12.84 13.31
C GLU A 108 1.36 12.65 11.82
N VAL A 109 0.21 13.15 11.36
CA VAL A 109 -0.14 13.11 9.95
C VAL A 109 0.82 13.98 9.15
N ALA A 110 1.38 13.43 8.08
CA ALA A 110 2.17 14.15 7.10
C ALA A 110 1.31 14.54 5.90
N ASP A 111 0.49 13.60 5.40
CA ASP A 111 -0.38 13.81 4.25
C ASP A 111 -1.53 12.80 4.25
N GLN A 112 -2.58 13.10 3.48
CA GLN A 112 -3.72 12.22 3.28
C GLN A 112 -4.24 12.32 1.85
N ALA A 113 -4.62 11.18 1.27
CA ALA A 113 -5.29 11.14 -0.02
C ALA A 113 -6.38 10.07 -0.04
N GLU A 114 -7.49 10.39 -0.70
CA GLU A 114 -8.49 9.41 -1.08
C GLU A 114 -8.05 8.71 -2.37
N LEU A 115 -8.07 7.38 -2.38
CA LEU A 115 -7.73 6.59 -3.56
C LEU A 115 -8.88 6.59 -4.55
N VAL A 116 -8.56 6.89 -5.79
CA VAL A 116 -9.52 6.92 -6.91
C VAL A 116 -9.42 5.62 -7.69
N GLU A 117 -10.56 4.96 -7.95
CA GLU A 117 -10.63 3.76 -8.80
C GLU A 117 -10.09 4.04 -10.20
N ASP A 118 -9.52 3.01 -10.82
CA ASP A 118 -8.97 2.99 -12.18
C ASP A 118 -7.82 3.97 -12.48
N LYS A 119 -7.19 4.53 -11.44
CA LYS A 119 -5.98 5.33 -11.61
C LYS A 119 -4.75 4.60 -11.11
N TRP A 120 -3.66 4.70 -11.87
CA TRP A 120 -2.36 4.22 -11.44
C TRP A 120 -1.76 5.16 -10.40
N LEU A 121 -1.23 4.58 -9.33
CA LEU A 121 -0.62 5.28 -8.21
C LEU A 121 0.75 4.70 -7.93
N ILE A 122 1.74 5.58 -7.75
CA ILE A 122 3.07 5.20 -7.26
C ILE A 122 3.03 5.25 -5.74
N PHE A 123 3.49 4.19 -5.10
CA PHE A 123 3.42 4.05 -3.66
C PHE A 123 4.81 3.75 -3.07
N ASN A 124 5.23 4.57 -2.09
CA ASN A 124 6.47 4.37 -1.36
C ASN A 124 6.21 3.53 -0.10
N HIS A 125 6.71 2.30 -0.08
CA HIS A 125 6.54 1.41 1.06
C HIS A 125 7.43 1.75 2.27
N PHE A 126 8.45 2.57 2.08
CA PHE A 126 9.32 2.99 3.17
C PHE A 126 8.80 4.20 3.97
N GLU A 127 7.71 4.78 3.53
CA GLU A 127 7.01 5.79 4.32
C GLU A 127 5.99 5.15 5.24
N TRP A 128 5.83 5.71 6.43
CA TRP A 128 4.79 5.29 7.34
C TRP A 128 3.42 5.59 6.76
N HIS A 129 2.60 4.56 6.59
CA HIS A 129 1.28 4.71 6.01
C HIS A 129 0.25 3.80 6.66
N SER A 130 -0.99 4.21 6.53
CA SER A 130 -2.17 3.45 6.93
C SER A 130 -3.27 3.62 5.90
N VAL A 131 -4.21 2.68 5.84
CA VAL A 131 -5.40 2.77 4.98
C VAL A 131 -6.62 2.67 5.86
N GLN A 132 -7.58 3.57 5.67
CA GLN A 132 -8.85 3.56 6.37
C GLN A 132 -10.01 3.48 5.38
N LYS A 133 -10.95 2.57 5.62
CA LYS A 133 -12.22 2.43 4.89
C LYS A 133 -13.35 3.01 5.72
N THR A 134 -14.38 3.51 5.06
CA THR A 134 -15.61 3.98 5.71
C THR A 134 -16.53 2.83 6.08
N ASN A 135 -16.60 1.81 5.24
CA ASN A 135 -17.47 0.65 5.46
C ASN A 135 -16.62 -0.63 5.69
N PRO A 136 -16.73 -1.26 6.89
CA PRO A 136 -15.98 -2.48 7.19
C PRO A 136 -16.34 -3.68 6.30
N ASN A 137 -17.52 -3.66 5.69
CA ASN A 137 -18.00 -4.76 4.84
C ASN A 137 -17.70 -4.54 3.36
N SER A 138 -17.12 -3.40 2.98
CA SER A 138 -16.75 -3.16 1.60
C SER A 138 -15.58 -4.03 1.17
N LEU A 139 -15.63 -4.48 -0.09
CA LEU A 139 -14.55 -5.19 -0.73
C LEU A 139 -13.57 -4.16 -1.31
N ARG A 140 -12.27 -4.38 -1.06
CA ARG A 140 -11.19 -3.62 -1.69
C ARG A 140 -10.35 -4.55 -2.55
N ILE A 141 -10.16 -4.20 -3.80
CA ILE A 141 -9.35 -4.96 -4.75
C ILE A 141 -8.36 -4.02 -5.41
N ASN A 142 -7.08 -4.34 -5.31
CA ASN A 142 -6.00 -3.68 -6.05
C ASN A 142 -5.27 -4.68 -6.91
N VAL A 143 -4.84 -4.23 -8.07
CA VAL A 143 -3.81 -4.90 -8.86
C VAL A 143 -2.61 -3.99 -8.99
N GLY A 144 -1.43 -4.56 -9.09
CA GLY A 144 -0.24 -3.76 -9.23
C GLY A 144 1.03 -4.56 -9.40
N VAL A 145 2.12 -3.85 -9.37
CA VAL A 145 3.47 -4.40 -9.50
C VAL A 145 4.33 -3.86 -8.36
N ASP A 146 4.92 -4.75 -7.60
CA ASP A 146 5.93 -4.42 -6.60
C ASP A 146 7.31 -4.35 -7.24
N PHE A 147 8.12 -3.38 -6.81
CA PHE A 147 9.51 -3.21 -7.19
C PHE A 147 10.42 -3.42 -5.98
N ASN A 148 11.38 -4.34 -6.11
CA ASN A 148 12.30 -4.64 -5.03
C ASN A 148 13.55 -3.75 -5.04
N THR A 149 13.96 -3.28 -6.20
CA THR A 149 15.20 -2.50 -6.41
C THR A 149 14.91 -1.01 -6.58
N LEU A 150 13.83 -0.64 -7.26
CA LEU A 150 13.47 0.75 -7.54
C LEU A 150 12.71 1.40 -6.39
N SER A 151 13.08 2.62 -6.05
CA SER A 151 12.33 3.47 -5.15
C SER A 151 11.16 4.17 -5.86
N ALA A 152 10.21 4.70 -5.11
CA ALA A 152 9.13 5.54 -5.68
C ALA A 152 9.68 6.78 -6.41
N GLN A 153 10.80 7.34 -5.93
CA GLN A 153 11.47 8.47 -6.60
C GLN A 153 12.08 8.05 -7.94
N ASP A 154 12.70 6.84 -8.02
CA ASP A 154 13.24 6.34 -9.29
C ASP A 154 12.14 6.18 -10.33
N ILE A 155 10.99 5.62 -9.93
CA ILE A 155 9.81 5.47 -10.79
C ILE A 155 9.26 6.84 -11.21
N SER A 156 9.15 7.78 -10.28
CA SER A 156 8.69 9.14 -10.56
C SER A 156 9.62 9.89 -11.54
N ASN A 157 10.92 9.68 -11.41
CA ASN A 157 11.92 10.27 -12.30
C ASN A 157 11.82 9.71 -13.73
N LEU A 158 11.46 8.43 -13.90
CA LEU A 158 11.18 7.85 -15.22
C LEU A 158 9.98 8.53 -15.88
N PHE A 159 8.95 8.84 -15.11
CA PHE A 159 7.77 9.57 -15.60
C PHE A 159 8.10 11.00 -16.05
N SER A 160 9.00 11.67 -15.35
CA SER A 160 9.34 13.08 -15.61
C SER A 160 10.30 13.30 -16.80
N LYS A 161 10.87 12.22 -17.36
CA LYS A 161 11.80 12.29 -18.50
C LYS A 161 11.12 12.27 -19.88
N LYS A 162 9.80 12.15 -19.90
CA LYS A 162 8.95 12.20 -21.10
C LYS A 162 8.12 13.47 -21.15
#